data_6c8c9a68ddc6ecaf052559a4444bf0ec
#
_entry.id   6c8c9a68ddc6ecaf052559a4444bf0ec
#
_cell.length_a   1.000
_cell.length_b   1.000
_cell.length_c   1.000
_cell.angle_alpha   90.00
_cell.angle_beta   90.00
_cell.angle_gamma   90.00
#
_symmetry.space_group_name_H-M   'P 1'
#
loop_
_entity.id
_entity.type
_entity.pdbx_description
1 polymer ?
#
loop_
_entity_poly.entity_id
_entity_poly.type
_entity_poly.pdbx_seq_one_letter_code
_entity_poly.pdbx_strand_id
1 'polypeptide(L)'
;GNYKLFGAEALLRYHSKKQGEVYPDEFIPLLEQSKLINQVGMWVLEEALSQCKQWREIKPDFHISVNFSAVQLKEKDIGDKVLNTLDKIGLLGSALTIEITESTQLSSIRDLKTTFKLWMDAGIELSIDDFGTGYASMSYLKELNVNEIKIDKLFVQGVEESTYNYRLIGNIIEFAKNNSIRICCEGVEDMRELTVLEGLAPNLIQGYLFAKPCEKQEFENHFVNEKSKAYQEYEEFVQKIYRYKGRMHTVYFDTKNILRETLLGLWIIRIKEDDNYYEMHADETMEKVICVDRKYTPKECYDFWFNRIKDGYSEYVASNVKRMIETGKVIQLQYPWIHPIYGEVIVRC
;
A
#
# COMPACT_ATOMS: atom_id res chain seq x y z
N GLY A 1 12.52 4.05 -2.01
CA GLY A 1 12.62 3.79 -0.59
C GLY A 1 13.90 3.05 -0.25
N ASN A 2 14.32 3.15 0.97
CA ASN A 2 15.40 2.31 1.48
C ASN A 2 14.75 1.06 2.08
N TYR A 3 15.06 -0.14 1.58
CA TYR A 3 14.61 -1.41 2.16
C TYR A 3 15.35 -1.70 3.47
N LYS A 4 15.11 -0.87 4.46
CA LYS A 4 15.65 -1.08 5.81
C LYS A 4 14.65 -1.86 6.64
N LEU A 5 15.15 -2.77 7.45
CA LEU A 5 14.34 -3.41 8.45
C LEU A 5 13.75 -2.35 9.38
N PHE A 6 12.41 -2.31 9.47
CA PHE A 6 11.65 -1.44 10.36
C PHE A 6 11.35 -2.15 11.67
N GLY A 7 10.88 -3.40 11.60
CA GLY A 7 10.47 -4.16 12.76
C GLY A 7 10.07 -5.58 12.41
N ALA A 8 9.39 -6.23 13.33
CA ALA A 8 8.82 -7.55 13.13
C ALA A 8 7.45 -7.65 13.80
N GLU A 9 6.62 -8.53 13.29
CA GLU A 9 5.36 -8.94 13.89
C GLU A 9 5.58 -10.23 14.71
N ALA A 10 5.09 -10.23 15.95
CA ALA A 10 5.14 -11.40 16.82
C ALA A 10 3.94 -12.32 16.55
N LEU A 11 4.20 -13.46 15.97
CA LEU A 11 3.20 -14.40 15.52
C LEU A 11 3.15 -15.63 16.43
N LEU A 12 2.03 -15.83 17.13
CA LEU A 12 1.83 -16.99 17.98
C LEU A 12 1.78 -18.29 17.16
N ARG A 13 2.48 -19.32 17.62
CA ARG A 13 2.46 -20.67 17.05
C ARG A 13 2.14 -21.67 18.13
N TYR A 14 1.40 -22.72 17.78
CA TYR A 14 1.07 -23.80 18.68
C TYR A 14 1.50 -25.15 18.11
N HIS A 15 2.33 -25.84 18.84
CA HIS A 15 2.75 -27.18 18.49
C HIS A 15 2.18 -28.19 19.50
N SER A 16 1.20 -28.97 19.05
CA SER A 16 0.58 -30.03 19.84
C SER A 16 1.42 -31.29 19.82
N LYS A 17 1.64 -31.91 21.00
CA LYS A 17 2.33 -33.21 21.07
C LYS A 17 1.62 -34.33 20.32
N LYS A 18 0.30 -34.21 20.06
CA LYS A 18 -0.52 -35.24 19.42
C LYS A 18 -0.77 -34.95 17.94
N GLN A 19 -0.91 -33.69 17.56
CA GLN A 19 -1.36 -33.26 16.24
C GLN A 19 -0.25 -32.56 15.41
N GLY A 20 0.90 -32.27 16.03
CA GLY A 20 1.94 -31.48 15.40
C GLY A 20 1.62 -29.98 15.42
N GLU A 21 1.96 -29.28 14.36
CA GLU A 21 1.66 -27.85 14.20
C GLU A 21 0.15 -27.64 14.02
N VAL A 22 -0.42 -26.73 14.82
CA VAL A 22 -1.82 -26.32 14.75
C VAL A 22 -1.86 -24.86 14.29
N TYR A 23 -2.67 -24.56 13.30
CA TYR A 23 -2.75 -23.23 12.71
C TYR A 23 -3.50 -22.23 13.60
N PRO A 24 -3.14 -20.93 13.57
CA PRO A 24 -3.80 -19.89 14.36
C PRO A 24 -5.33 -19.86 14.19
N ASP A 25 -5.83 -20.05 12.99
CA ASP A 25 -7.28 -20.07 12.68
C ASP A 25 -8.04 -21.19 13.41
N GLU A 26 -7.34 -22.25 13.84
CA GLU A 26 -7.93 -23.35 14.58
C GLU A 26 -7.90 -23.11 16.10
N PHE A 27 -6.79 -22.60 16.65
CA PHE A 27 -6.64 -22.55 18.10
C PHE A 27 -6.97 -21.16 18.70
N ILE A 28 -6.80 -20.06 17.96
CA ILE A 28 -7.12 -18.72 18.47
C ILE A 28 -8.61 -18.60 18.85
N PRO A 29 -9.58 -19.05 18.02
CA PRO A 29 -10.99 -19.02 18.42
C PRO A 29 -11.30 -19.82 19.70
N LEU A 30 -10.58 -20.92 19.94
CA LEU A 30 -10.75 -21.71 21.17
C LEU A 30 -10.21 -20.98 22.40
N LEU A 31 -9.07 -20.27 22.25
CA LEU A 31 -8.54 -19.41 23.29
C LEU A 31 -9.46 -18.24 23.62
N GLU A 32 -10.09 -17.65 22.61
CA GLU A 32 -11.08 -16.57 22.79
C GLU A 32 -12.33 -17.05 23.51
N GLN A 33 -12.93 -18.18 23.09
CA GLN A 33 -14.12 -18.77 23.71
C GLN A 33 -13.88 -19.11 25.17
N SER A 34 -12.70 -19.66 25.49
CA SER A 34 -12.31 -20.01 26.86
C SER A 34 -11.79 -18.83 27.67
N LYS A 35 -11.61 -17.64 27.07
CA LYS A 35 -10.94 -16.47 27.63
C LYS A 35 -9.46 -16.69 28.02
N LEU A 36 -8.89 -17.82 27.65
CA LEU A 36 -7.46 -18.07 27.84
C LEU A 36 -6.60 -17.13 27.00
N ILE A 37 -7.16 -16.56 25.93
CA ILE A 37 -6.49 -15.56 25.07
C ILE A 37 -5.94 -14.38 25.90
N ASN A 38 -6.60 -13.99 27.00
CA ASN A 38 -6.13 -12.92 27.87
C ASN A 38 -4.77 -13.25 28.51
N GLN A 39 -4.62 -14.47 29.01
CA GLN A 39 -3.36 -14.91 29.62
C GLN A 39 -2.27 -15.16 28.57
N VAL A 40 -2.64 -15.84 27.49
CA VAL A 40 -1.72 -16.14 26.38
C VAL A 40 -1.24 -14.85 25.73
N GLY A 41 -2.14 -13.89 25.45
CA GLY A 41 -1.78 -12.63 24.82
C GLY A 41 -0.86 -11.76 25.68
N MET A 42 -1.05 -11.74 27.01
CA MET A 42 -0.11 -11.06 27.91
C MET A 42 1.27 -11.73 27.94
N TRP A 43 1.31 -13.06 27.88
CA TRP A 43 2.57 -13.79 27.74
C TRP A 43 3.26 -13.47 26.39
N VAL A 44 2.50 -13.47 25.28
CA VAL A 44 3.02 -13.07 23.94
C VAL A 44 3.60 -11.67 24.00
N LEU A 45 2.89 -10.71 24.61
CA LEU A 45 3.37 -9.34 24.76
C LEU A 45 4.69 -9.29 25.55
N GLU A 46 4.79 -9.99 26.68
CA GLU A 46 6.00 -10.01 27.50
C GLU A 46 7.18 -10.63 26.74
N GLU A 47 6.98 -11.73 26.01
CA GLU A 47 8.01 -12.37 25.19
C GLU A 47 8.46 -11.44 24.03
N ALA A 48 7.50 -10.87 23.30
CA ALA A 48 7.78 -9.99 22.18
C ALA A 48 8.55 -8.73 22.61
N LEU A 49 8.13 -8.08 23.69
CA LEU A 49 8.82 -6.89 24.22
C LEU A 49 10.20 -7.23 24.77
N SER A 50 10.35 -8.37 25.45
CA SER A 50 11.65 -8.81 25.98
C SER A 50 12.65 -9.05 24.85
N GLN A 51 12.19 -9.65 23.74
CA GLN A 51 13.02 -9.86 22.56
C GLN A 51 13.30 -8.55 21.82
N CYS A 52 12.30 -7.68 21.68
CA CYS A 52 12.47 -6.35 21.08
C CYS A 52 13.54 -5.54 21.82
N LYS A 53 13.55 -5.57 23.16
CA LYS A 53 14.58 -4.89 23.97
C LYS A 53 15.98 -5.34 23.60
N GLN A 54 16.20 -6.66 23.47
CA GLN A 54 17.52 -7.21 23.10
C GLN A 54 17.92 -6.75 21.68
N TRP A 55 17.01 -6.77 20.72
CA TRP A 55 17.30 -6.35 19.36
C TRP A 55 17.52 -4.83 19.23
N ARG A 56 16.89 -4.03 20.08
CA ARG A 56 17.12 -2.58 20.13
C ARG A 56 18.49 -2.19 20.66
N GLU A 57 19.22 -3.07 21.33
CA GLU A 57 20.63 -2.85 21.66
C GLU A 57 21.52 -2.75 20.40
N ILE A 58 21.10 -3.42 19.30
CA ILE A 58 21.82 -3.44 18.02
C ILE A 58 21.14 -2.51 17.00
N LYS A 59 19.82 -2.51 16.99
CA LYS A 59 18.95 -1.72 16.07
C LYS A 59 18.04 -0.79 16.91
N PRO A 60 18.50 0.38 17.35
CA PRO A 60 17.77 1.23 18.33
C PRO A 60 16.35 1.62 17.91
N ASP A 61 16.10 1.71 16.60
CA ASP A 61 14.80 2.10 16.02
C ASP A 61 13.90 0.89 15.71
N PHE A 62 14.26 -0.32 16.16
CA PHE A 62 13.49 -1.53 15.88
C PHE A 62 12.12 -1.49 16.56
N HIS A 63 11.07 -1.86 15.82
CA HIS A 63 9.68 -1.94 16.29
C HIS A 63 9.22 -3.38 16.38
N ILE A 64 8.30 -3.65 17.31
CA ILE A 64 7.62 -4.93 17.42
C ILE A 64 6.11 -4.73 17.39
N SER A 65 5.43 -5.50 16.56
CA SER A 65 3.98 -5.52 16.48
C SER A 65 3.42 -6.76 17.18
N VAL A 66 2.29 -6.60 17.87
CA VAL A 66 1.60 -7.68 18.57
C VAL A 66 0.10 -7.61 18.28
N ASN A 67 -0.48 -8.73 17.86
CA ASN A 67 -1.90 -8.87 17.63
C ASN A 67 -2.71 -8.95 18.92
N PHE A 68 -3.77 -8.16 19.01
CA PHE A 68 -4.73 -8.15 20.12
C PHE A 68 -6.12 -8.54 19.65
N SER A 69 -6.69 -9.57 20.26
CA SER A 69 -8.07 -9.95 19.94
C SER A 69 -9.09 -9.01 20.57
N ALA A 70 -10.27 -8.96 19.97
CA ALA A 70 -11.41 -8.21 20.50
C ALA A 70 -11.82 -8.65 21.94
N VAL A 71 -11.49 -9.89 22.33
CA VAL A 71 -11.76 -10.41 23.67
C VAL A 71 -10.80 -9.80 24.68
N GLN A 72 -9.52 -9.69 24.34
CA GLN A 72 -8.50 -9.06 25.18
C GLN A 72 -8.78 -7.57 25.40
N LEU A 73 -9.20 -6.86 24.34
CA LEU A 73 -9.52 -5.44 24.42
C LEU A 73 -10.69 -5.13 25.37
N LYS A 74 -11.59 -6.11 25.60
CA LYS A 74 -12.71 -5.97 26.55
C LYS A 74 -12.31 -6.18 28.01
N GLU A 75 -11.07 -6.59 28.28
CA GLU A 75 -10.59 -6.75 29.64
C GLU A 75 -10.43 -5.39 30.31
N LYS A 76 -11.04 -5.21 31.48
CA LYS A 76 -11.17 -3.90 32.14
C LYS A 76 -9.84 -3.19 32.40
N ASP A 77 -8.78 -3.96 32.68
CA ASP A 77 -7.47 -3.45 33.10
C ASP A 77 -6.40 -3.60 32.01
N ILE A 78 -6.83 -3.85 30.75
CA ILE A 78 -5.87 -4.15 29.65
C ILE A 78 -4.92 -2.98 29.40
N GLY A 79 -5.44 -1.75 29.51
CA GLY A 79 -4.64 -0.53 29.33
C GLY A 79 -3.44 -0.49 30.28
N ASP A 80 -3.71 -0.64 31.59
CA ASP A 80 -2.68 -0.61 32.63
C ASP A 80 -1.76 -1.83 32.55
N LYS A 81 -2.28 -3.02 32.23
CA LYS A 81 -1.46 -4.22 32.06
C LYS A 81 -0.39 -4.07 31.00
N VAL A 82 -0.77 -3.50 29.84
CA VAL A 82 0.20 -3.24 28.76
C VAL A 82 1.27 -2.25 29.20
N LEU A 83 0.89 -1.14 29.82
CA LEU A 83 1.84 -0.14 30.32
C LEU A 83 2.76 -0.70 31.39
N ASN A 84 2.22 -1.44 32.35
CA ASN A 84 3.02 -2.08 33.41
C ASN A 84 4.01 -3.10 32.82
N THR A 85 3.66 -3.79 31.73
CA THR A 85 4.58 -4.72 31.07
C THR A 85 5.71 -3.98 30.38
N LEU A 86 5.44 -2.86 29.71
CA LEU A 86 6.46 -1.98 29.13
C LEU A 86 7.43 -1.46 30.20
N ASP A 87 6.88 -0.94 31.30
CA ASP A 87 7.68 -0.41 32.40
C ASP A 87 8.55 -1.50 33.05
N LYS A 88 8.00 -2.68 33.30
CA LYS A 88 8.71 -3.84 33.86
C LYS A 88 9.90 -4.24 32.98
N ILE A 89 9.71 -4.20 31.65
CA ILE A 89 10.76 -4.55 30.68
C ILE A 89 11.74 -3.39 30.51
N GLY A 90 11.27 -2.15 30.70
CA GLY A 90 12.04 -0.92 30.50
C GLY A 90 12.16 -0.54 29.03
N LEU A 91 11.05 -0.62 28.30
CA LEU A 91 10.91 -0.15 26.92
C LEU A 91 9.98 1.06 26.87
N LEU A 92 10.25 1.95 25.92
CA LEU A 92 9.32 3.05 25.57
C LEU A 92 8.16 2.50 24.74
N GLY A 93 6.97 3.09 24.89
CA GLY A 93 5.80 2.74 24.10
C GLY A 93 6.04 2.81 22.59
N SER A 94 6.90 3.73 22.13
CA SER A 94 7.29 3.89 20.71
C SER A 94 8.01 2.66 20.10
N ALA A 95 8.27 1.63 20.87
CA ALA A 95 8.80 0.37 20.36
C ALA A 95 7.70 -0.65 20.05
N LEU A 96 6.46 -0.39 20.46
CA LEU A 96 5.32 -1.31 20.36
C LEU A 96 4.24 -0.77 19.41
N THR A 97 3.81 -1.60 18.50
CA THR A 97 2.57 -1.44 17.74
C THR A 97 1.57 -2.52 18.19
N ILE A 98 0.37 -2.13 18.56
CA ILE A 98 -0.73 -3.05 18.84
C ILE A 98 -1.60 -3.13 17.58
N GLU A 99 -1.75 -4.34 17.08
CA GLU A 99 -2.54 -4.64 15.88
C GLU A 99 -3.92 -5.15 16.27
N ILE A 100 -4.95 -4.60 15.65
CA ILE A 100 -6.34 -5.00 15.83
C ILE A 100 -6.97 -5.24 14.47
N THR A 101 -7.73 -6.32 14.33
CA THR A 101 -8.38 -6.63 13.05
C THR A 101 -9.52 -5.66 12.74
N GLU A 102 -9.75 -5.40 11.45
CA GLU A 102 -10.86 -4.59 10.96
C GLU A 102 -12.23 -5.08 11.51
N SER A 103 -12.39 -6.39 11.68
CA SER A 103 -13.61 -7.01 12.15
C SER A 103 -13.89 -6.80 13.66
N THR A 104 -12.96 -6.19 14.39
CA THR A 104 -13.18 -5.85 15.81
C THR A 104 -14.39 -4.94 15.94
N GLN A 105 -15.48 -5.48 16.53
CA GLN A 105 -16.82 -4.90 16.46
C GLN A 105 -16.88 -3.45 16.95
N LEU A 106 -17.40 -2.58 16.08
CA LEU A 106 -17.63 -1.14 16.27
C LEU A 106 -18.38 -0.75 17.58
N SER A 107 -19.19 -1.65 18.12
CA SER A 107 -19.96 -1.40 19.34
C SER A 107 -19.11 -1.20 20.60
N SER A 108 -17.90 -1.74 20.62
CA SER A 108 -16.97 -1.64 21.76
C SER A 108 -16.00 -0.44 21.68
N ILE A 109 -15.98 0.29 20.57
CA ILE A 109 -14.98 1.36 20.36
C ILE A 109 -15.13 2.54 21.31
N ARG A 110 -16.36 2.91 21.63
CA ARG A 110 -16.58 4.00 22.60
C ARG A 110 -15.95 3.68 23.95
N ASP A 111 -16.00 2.41 24.33
CA ASP A 111 -15.42 1.90 25.59
C ASP A 111 -13.88 1.80 25.48
N LEU A 112 -13.35 1.57 24.27
CA LEU A 112 -11.91 1.43 24.00
C LEU A 112 -11.18 2.76 23.79
N LYS A 113 -11.88 3.85 23.49
CA LYS A 113 -11.26 5.18 23.26
C LYS A 113 -10.34 5.61 24.39
N THR A 114 -10.72 5.34 25.63
CA THR A 114 -9.90 5.71 26.81
C THR A 114 -8.63 4.87 26.85
N THR A 115 -8.72 3.55 26.60
CA THR A 115 -7.57 2.66 26.56
C THR A 115 -6.62 3.01 25.43
N PHE A 116 -7.15 3.25 24.23
CA PHE A 116 -6.32 3.64 23.07
C PHE A 116 -5.64 4.99 23.28
N LYS A 117 -6.36 5.94 23.86
CA LYS A 117 -5.76 7.24 24.22
C LYS A 117 -4.63 7.05 25.24
N LEU A 118 -4.83 6.23 26.28
CA LEU A 118 -3.82 5.91 27.27
C LEU A 118 -2.55 5.32 26.63
N TRP A 119 -2.71 4.39 25.69
CA TRP A 119 -1.60 3.79 24.95
C TRP A 119 -0.88 4.80 24.06
N MET A 120 -1.62 5.60 23.30
CA MET A 120 -1.03 6.63 22.44
C MET A 120 -0.31 7.73 23.23
N ASP A 121 -0.85 8.14 24.38
CA ASP A 121 -0.21 9.11 25.28
C ASP A 121 1.13 8.54 25.83
N ALA A 122 1.26 7.22 25.94
CA ALA A 122 2.49 6.52 26.28
C ALA A 122 3.42 6.25 25.06
N GLY A 123 3.00 6.64 23.87
CA GLY A 123 3.74 6.47 22.62
C GLY A 123 3.54 5.12 21.92
N ILE A 124 2.63 4.25 22.41
CA ILE A 124 2.28 3.01 21.72
C ILE A 124 1.51 3.34 20.45
N GLU A 125 1.83 2.68 19.35
CA GLU A 125 1.15 2.83 18.08
C GLU A 125 0.02 1.81 17.94
N LEU A 126 -1.03 2.21 17.21
CA LEU A 126 -2.17 1.35 16.86
C LEU A 126 -2.18 1.10 15.36
N SER A 127 -2.31 -0.16 14.95
CA SER A 127 -2.45 -0.58 13.57
C SER A 127 -3.78 -1.31 13.37
N ILE A 128 -4.44 -1.03 12.24
CA ILE A 128 -5.59 -1.81 11.77
C ILE A 128 -5.08 -2.88 10.83
N ASP A 129 -5.34 -4.11 11.18
CA ASP A 129 -4.95 -5.29 10.41
C ASP A 129 -6.08 -5.81 9.51
N ASP A 130 -5.72 -6.57 8.45
CA ASP A 130 -6.64 -7.16 7.46
C ASP A 130 -7.54 -6.13 6.76
N PHE A 131 -7.05 -4.89 6.58
CA PHE A 131 -7.87 -3.80 6.06
C PHE A 131 -8.34 -4.04 4.62
N GLY A 132 -9.66 -3.87 4.43
CA GLY A 132 -10.36 -4.04 3.16
C GLY A 132 -11.16 -5.34 3.08
N THR A 133 -11.01 -6.25 4.04
CA THR A 133 -11.76 -7.53 4.09
C THR A 133 -13.09 -7.42 4.83
N GLY A 134 -13.31 -6.33 5.57
CA GLY A 134 -14.48 -6.11 6.42
C GLY A 134 -15.32 -4.89 6.02
N TYR A 135 -16.03 -4.34 7.00
CA TYR A 135 -16.97 -3.22 6.84
C TYR A 135 -16.47 -1.91 7.47
N ALA A 136 -15.17 -1.76 7.75
CA ALA A 136 -14.70 -0.51 8.34
C ALA A 136 -14.93 0.67 7.40
N SER A 137 -15.64 1.67 7.88
CA SER A 137 -15.77 2.93 7.14
C SER A 137 -14.55 3.82 7.37
N MET A 138 -14.20 4.64 6.38
CA MET A 138 -13.11 5.63 6.50
C MET A 138 -13.34 6.60 7.69
N SER A 139 -14.61 6.81 8.10
CA SER A 139 -14.95 7.59 9.30
C SER A 139 -14.49 6.93 10.60
N TYR A 140 -14.46 5.60 10.62
CA TYR A 140 -14.02 4.80 11.75
C TYR A 140 -12.52 4.96 12.04
N LEU A 141 -11.69 4.94 11.00
CA LEU A 141 -10.25 5.18 11.12
C LEU A 141 -9.93 6.54 11.75
N LYS A 142 -10.70 7.57 11.37
CA LYS A 142 -10.57 8.91 11.94
C LYS A 142 -10.97 8.96 13.41
N GLU A 143 -11.97 8.19 13.82
CA GLU A 143 -12.40 8.14 15.22
C GLU A 143 -11.41 7.43 16.14
N LEU A 144 -10.67 6.44 15.63
CA LEU A 144 -9.71 5.66 16.38
C LEU A 144 -8.34 6.32 16.50
N ASN A 145 -8.03 7.33 15.66
CA ASN A 145 -6.70 7.95 15.62
C ASN A 145 -5.56 6.94 15.38
N VAL A 146 -5.77 5.97 14.47
CA VAL A 146 -4.78 4.93 14.19
C VAL A 146 -3.50 5.50 13.57
N ASN A 147 -2.38 4.86 13.86
CA ASN A 147 -1.07 5.22 13.33
C ASN A 147 -0.75 4.50 12.02
N GLU A 148 -1.34 3.33 11.82
CA GLU A 148 -1.03 2.45 10.70
C GLU A 148 -2.25 1.69 10.20
N ILE A 149 -2.25 1.39 8.90
CA ILE A 149 -3.20 0.48 8.24
C ILE A 149 -2.37 -0.56 7.49
N LYS A 150 -2.66 -1.84 7.72
CA LYS A 150 -2.08 -2.97 7.01
C LYS A 150 -3.07 -3.45 5.95
N ILE A 151 -2.70 -3.28 4.69
CA ILE A 151 -3.53 -3.71 3.56
C ILE A 151 -3.34 -5.21 3.38
N ASP A 152 -4.44 -5.96 3.48
CA ASP A 152 -4.45 -7.41 3.41
C ASP A 152 -3.89 -7.94 2.09
N LYS A 153 -3.24 -9.11 2.17
CA LYS A 153 -2.64 -9.83 1.03
C LYS A 153 -3.60 -10.08 -0.12
N LEU A 154 -4.91 -10.21 0.14
CA LEU A 154 -5.93 -10.42 -0.91
C LEU A 154 -5.94 -9.30 -1.95
N PHE A 155 -5.55 -8.08 -1.58
CA PHE A 155 -5.46 -6.95 -2.48
C PHE A 155 -4.06 -6.77 -3.07
N VAL A 156 -3.04 -7.26 -2.38
CA VAL A 156 -1.63 -7.13 -2.75
C VAL A 156 -1.23 -8.21 -3.75
N GLN A 157 -1.62 -9.45 -3.50
CA GLN A 157 -1.31 -10.56 -4.40
C GLN A 157 -1.96 -10.36 -5.77
N GLY A 158 -1.14 -10.43 -6.82
CA GLY A 158 -1.57 -10.21 -8.20
C GLY A 158 -1.93 -8.75 -8.53
N VAL A 159 -1.47 -7.77 -7.73
CA VAL A 159 -1.73 -6.34 -7.98
C VAL A 159 -1.20 -5.88 -9.34
N GLU A 160 -0.16 -6.52 -9.86
CA GLU A 160 0.41 -6.23 -11.16
C GLU A 160 -0.51 -6.61 -12.34
N GLU A 161 -1.47 -7.50 -12.10
CA GLU A 161 -2.47 -7.93 -13.09
C GLU A 161 -3.86 -7.35 -12.83
N SER A 162 -4.11 -6.76 -11.64
CA SER A 162 -5.41 -6.25 -11.22
C SER A 162 -5.46 -4.72 -11.16
N THR A 163 -6.02 -4.10 -12.19
CA THR A 163 -6.29 -2.65 -12.18
C THR A 163 -7.21 -2.23 -11.01
N TYR A 164 -8.12 -3.10 -10.59
CA TYR A 164 -9.00 -2.84 -9.45
C TYR A 164 -8.18 -2.75 -8.15
N ASN A 165 -7.35 -3.75 -7.86
CA ASN A 165 -6.52 -3.77 -6.66
C ASN A 165 -5.53 -2.60 -6.65
N TYR A 166 -4.88 -2.32 -7.77
CA TYR A 166 -3.98 -1.18 -7.93
C TYR A 166 -4.66 0.15 -7.55
N ARG A 167 -5.86 0.41 -8.07
CA ARG A 167 -6.61 1.63 -7.77
C ARG A 167 -7.10 1.66 -6.33
N LEU A 168 -7.56 0.53 -5.81
CA LEU A 168 -8.01 0.43 -4.42
C LEU A 168 -6.87 0.76 -3.46
N ILE A 169 -5.71 0.11 -3.61
CA ILE A 169 -4.51 0.38 -2.81
C ILE A 169 -4.09 1.84 -2.95
N GLY A 170 -4.06 2.38 -4.18
CA GLY A 170 -3.72 3.78 -4.44
C GLY A 170 -4.63 4.76 -3.70
N ASN A 171 -5.94 4.53 -3.70
CA ASN A 171 -6.91 5.36 -2.98
C ASN A 171 -6.73 5.28 -1.45
N ILE A 172 -6.46 4.08 -0.92
CA ILE A 172 -6.18 3.89 0.51
C ILE A 172 -4.90 4.63 0.91
N ILE A 173 -3.83 4.52 0.10
CA ILE A 173 -2.56 5.23 0.35
C ILE A 173 -2.75 6.75 0.30
N GLU A 174 -3.52 7.27 -0.65
CA GLU A 174 -3.81 8.70 -0.73
C GLU A 174 -4.60 9.19 0.49
N PHE A 175 -5.63 8.45 0.90
CA PHE A 175 -6.37 8.74 2.12
C PHE A 175 -5.46 8.74 3.35
N ALA A 176 -4.61 7.74 3.49
CA ALA A 176 -3.70 7.59 4.63
C ALA A 176 -2.69 8.73 4.71
N LYS A 177 -2.10 9.12 3.57
CA LYS A 177 -1.18 10.28 3.48
C LYS A 177 -1.83 11.58 3.95
N ASN A 178 -3.08 11.82 3.55
CA ASN A 178 -3.83 13.02 3.94
C ASN A 178 -4.20 13.05 5.43
N ASN A 179 -4.14 11.92 6.11
CA ASN A 179 -4.47 11.78 7.54
C ASN A 179 -3.24 11.42 8.41
N SER A 180 -2.03 11.47 7.86
CA SER A 180 -0.78 11.11 8.56
C SER A 180 -0.77 9.68 9.11
N ILE A 181 -1.42 8.75 8.40
CA ILE A 181 -1.48 7.33 8.73
C ILE A 181 -0.44 6.60 7.86
N ARG A 182 0.35 5.70 8.44
CA ARG A 182 1.25 4.82 7.69
C ARG A 182 0.45 3.71 6.99
N ILE A 183 0.97 3.26 5.85
CA ILE A 183 0.48 2.07 5.15
C ILE A 183 1.55 1.00 5.14
N CYS A 184 1.18 -0.19 5.57
CA CYS A 184 1.90 -1.43 5.33
C CYS A 184 1.15 -2.24 4.28
N CYS A 185 1.82 -2.67 3.20
CA CYS A 185 1.26 -3.63 2.25
C CYS A 185 1.76 -5.02 2.62
N GLU A 186 0.84 -5.95 2.85
CA GLU A 186 1.14 -7.30 3.29
C GLU A 186 1.10 -8.33 2.18
N GLY A 187 1.79 -9.46 2.39
CA GLY A 187 1.72 -10.61 1.51
C GLY A 187 2.44 -10.44 0.18
N VAL A 188 3.43 -9.54 0.10
CA VAL A 188 4.26 -9.40 -1.11
C VAL A 188 5.14 -10.64 -1.27
N GLU A 189 4.96 -11.38 -2.37
CA GLU A 189 5.65 -12.64 -2.62
C GLU A 189 6.64 -12.57 -3.77
N ASP A 190 6.46 -11.64 -4.71
CA ASP A 190 7.35 -11.54 -5.87
C ASP A 190 7.76 -10.10 -6.22
N MET A 191 8.72 -10.00 -7.16
CA MET A 191 9.29 -8.72 -7.59
C MET A 191 8.36 -7.88 -8.44
N ARG A 192 7.34 -8.46 -9.08
CA ARG A 192 6.39 -7.73 -9.92
C ARG A 192 5.42 -6.97 -9.03
N GLU A 193 4.87 -7.64 -8.01
CA GLU A 193 4.05 -7.02 -6.96
C GLU A 193 4.81 -5.87 -6.28
N LEU A 194 6.05 -6.15 -5.83
CA LEU A 194 6.90 -5.13 -5.21
C LEU A 194 7.08 -3.90 -6.11
N THR A 195 7.35 -4.10 -7.39
CA THR A 195 7.58 -3.01 -8.34
C THR A 195 6.36 -2.12 -8.49
N VAL A 196 5.17 -2.72 -8.57
CA VAL A 196 3.89 -2.00 -8.69
C VAL A 196 3.59 -1.21 -7.42
N LEU A 197 3.77 -1.85 -6.26
CA LEU A 197 3.53 -1.20 -4.96
C LEU A 197 4.49 -0.04 -4.71
N GLU A 198 5.74 -0.15 -5.12
CA GLU A 198 6.68 0.97 -5.03
C GLU A 198 6.22 2.22 -5.78
N GLY A 199 5.53 2.04 -6.91
CA GLY A 199 4.92 3.15 -7.65
C GLY A 199 3.82 3.87 -6.87
N LEU A 200 3.12 3.15 -6.01
CA LEU A 200 2.11 3.68 -5.09
C LEU A 200 2.73 4.30 -3.83
N ALA A 201 4.00 3.97 -3.54
CA ALA A 201 4.79 4.47 -2.43
C ALA A 201 4.13 4.28 -1.04
N PRO A 202 3.84 3.03 -0.62
CA PRO A 202 3.49 2.71 0.76
C PRO A 202 4.67 3.02 1.69
N ASN A 203 4.41 3.11 2.99
CA ASN A 203 5.44 3.35 3.98
C ASN A 203 6.24 2.09 4.29
N LEU A 204 5.55 0.96 4.43
CA LEU A 204 6.09 -0.34 4.80
C LEU A 204 5.59 -1.43 3.84
N ILE A 205 6.36 -2.48 3.70
CA ILE A 205 6.04 -3.66 2.91
C ILE A 205 6.44 -4.89 3.73
N GLN A 206 5.54 -5.87 3.78
CA GLN A 206 5.74 -7.15 4.46
C GLN A 206 5.35 -8.31 3.53
N GLY A 207 6.08 -9.41 3.56
CA GLY A 207 5.71 -10.61 2.80
C GLY A 207 6.85 -11.59 2.59
N TYR A 208 6.51 -12.72 1.99
CA TYR A 208 7.43 -13.85 1.79
C TYR A 208 8.58 -13.55 0.83
N LEU A 209 8.47 -12.48 0.05
CA LEU A 209 9.59 -11.98 -0.75
C LEU A 209 10.80 -11.61 0.15
N PHE A 210 10.55 -11.07 1.33
CA PHE A 210 11.59 -10.66 2.27
C PHE A 210 11.91 -11.73 3.30
N ALA A 211 10.86 -12.25 3.97
CA ALA A 211 10.99 -13.30 4.97
C ALA A 211 9.68 -14.07 5.16
N LYS A 212 9.78 -15.36 5.40
CA LYS A 212 8.70 -16.17 5.97
C LYS A 212 8.74 -16.05 7.48
N PRO A 213 7.60 -16.28 8.17
CA PRO A 213 7.62 -16.41 9.63
C PRO A 213 8.66 -17.43 10.07
N CYS A 214 9.51 -17.05 11.00
CA CYS A 214 10.62 -17.87 11.49
C CYS A 214 10.79 -17.70 13.00
N GLU A 215 11.56 -18.60 13.61
CA GLU A 215 11.90 -18.50 15.01
C GLU A 215 12.83 -17.31 15.30
N LYS A 216 12.78 -16.81 16.53
CA LYS A 216 13.55 -15.63 16.97
C LYS A 216 15.05 -15.70 16.65
N GLN A 217 15.66 -16.87 16.82
CA GLN A 217 17.10 -17.06 16.54
C GLN A 217 17.41 -16.97 15.05
N GLU A 218 16.53 -17.50 14.22
CA GLU A 218 16.65 -17.40 12.77
C GLU A 218 16.47 -15.95 12.31
N PHE A 219 15.45 -15.27 12.86
CA PHE A 219 15.22 -13.85 12.60
C PHE A 219 16.44 -12.99 12.98
N GLU A 220 17.00 -13.22 14.17
CA GLU A 220 18.19 -12.52 14.63
C GLU A 220 19.37 -12.69 13.68
N ASN A 221 19.62 -13.93 13.23
CA ASN A 221 20.70 -14.21 12.31
C ASN A 221 20.50 -13.57 10.93
N HIS A 222 19.27 -13.45 10.44
CA HIS A 222 19.00 -12.87 9.12
C HIS A 222 18.95 -11.35 9.12
N PHE A 223 18.46 -10.72 10.20
CA PHE A 223 18.08 -9.32 10.14
C PHE A 223 18.73 -8.42 11.20
N VAL A 224 19.24 -8.97 12.26
CA VAL A 224 19.79 -8.21 13.41
C VAL A 224 21.29 -8.36 13.54
N ASN A 225 21.79 -9.59 13.48
CA ASN A 225 23.21 -9.89 13.65
C ASN A 225 24.02 -9.62 12.36
N GLU A 226 24.53 -8.43 12.22
CA GLU A 226 25.29 -7.97 11.03
C GLU A 226 26.54 -8.81 10.72
N LYS A 227 27.01 -9.60 11.67
CA LYS A 227 28.18 -10.49 11.49
C LYS A 227 27.80 -11.87 10.97
N SER A 228 26.51 -12.22 10.94
CA SER A 228 26.07 -13.51 10.46
C SER A 228 26.16 -13.61 8.94
N LYS A 229 26.38 -14.83 8.45
CA LYS A 229 26.34 -15.09 7.00
C LYS A 229 24.94 -14.83 6.41
N ALA A 230 23.91 -15.20 7.16
CA ALA A 230 22.52 -14.99 6.74
C ALA A 230 22.18 -13.52 6.57
N TYR A 231 22.65 -12.63 7.43
CA TYR A 231 22.52 -11.18 7.28
C TYR A 231 23.19 -10.68 6.00
N GLN A 232 24.41 -11.15 5.73
CA GLN A 232 25.12 -10.75 4.52
C GLN A 232 24.39 -11.22 3.24
N GLU A 233 23.86 -12.42 3.24
CA GLU A 233 23.04 -12.95 2.13
C GLU A 233 21.76 -12.14 1.94
N TYR A 234 21.11 -11.68 3.01
CA TYR A 234 19.96 -10.80 2.96
C TYR A 234 20.33 -9.41 2.41
N GLU A 235 21.41 -8.82 2.85
CA GLU A 235 21.89 -7.53 2.32
C GLU A 235 22.22 -7.64 0.81
N GLU A 236 22.84 -8.74 0.37
CA GLU A 236 23.05 -9.00 -1.06
C GLU A 236 21.74 -9.10 -1.83
N PHE A 237 20.73 -9.75 -1.26
CA PHE A 237 19.39 -9.82 -1.83
C PHE A 237 18.76 -8.43 -1.96
N VAL A 238 18.82 -7.60 -0.92
CA VAL A 238 18.35 -6.21 -0.98
C VAL A 238 19.08 -5.41 -2.05
N GLN A 239 20.40 -5.59 -2.20
CA GLN A 239 21.16 -4.96 -3.29
C GLN A 239 20.72 -5.46 -4.68
N LYS A 240 20.31 -6.72 -4.81
CA LYS A 240 19.74 -7.22 -6.08
C LYS A 240 18.40 -6.54 -6.38
N ILE A 241 17.54 -6.32 -5.38
CA ILE A 241 16.30 -5.56 -5.55
C ILE A 241 16.61 -4.17 -6.10
N TYR A 242 17.57 -3.43 -5.53
CA TYR A 242 17.96 -2.11 -6.03
C TYR A 242 18.48 -2.15 -7.49
N ARG A 243 19.27 -3.17 -7.84
CA ARG A 243 19.76 -3.33 -9.23
C ARG A 243 18.64 -3.70 -10.19
N TYR A 244 17.70 -4.53 -9.76
CA TYR A 244 16.52 -4.88 -10.54
C TYR A 244 15.66 -3.64 -10.80
N LYS A 245 15.43 -2.83 -9.79
CA LYS A 245 14.76 -1.55 -9.86
C LYS A 245 15.39 -0.61 -10.90
N GLY A 246 16.71 -0.47 -10.89
CA GLY A 246 17.43 0.34 -11.89
C GLY A 246 17.21 -0.09 -13.33
N ARG A 247 16.91 -1.38 -13.57
CA ARG A 247 16.60 -1.93 -14.91
C ARG A 247 15.12 -1.84 -15.25
N MET A 248 14.24 -1.97 -14.25
CA MET A 248 12.78 -1.99 -14.45
C MET A 248 12.16 -0.60 -14.51
N HIS A 249 12.78 0.43 -13.94
CA HIS A 249 12.33 1.81 -14.14
C HIS A 249 12.26 2.21 -15.62
N THR A 250 12.95 1.47 -16.49
CA THR A 250 12.89 1.66 -17.94
C THR A 250 11.82 0.81 -18.64
N VAL A 251 11.25 -0.22 -17.98
CA VAL A 251 10.40 -1.22 -18.65
C VAL A 251 8.97 -1.30 -18.08
N TYR A 252 8.75 -1.18 -16.77
CA TYR A 252 7.43 -1.38 -16.14
C TYR A 252 6.66 -0.10 -15.80
N PHE A 253 7.34 1.00 -15.55
CA PHE A 253 6.74 2.33 -15.54
C PHE A 253 6.74 2.96 -16.94
N ASP A 254 6.71 2.14 -17.98
CA ASP A 254 6.20 2.64 -19.21
C ASP A 254 4.70 2.88 -18.96
N THR A 255 4.34 4.14 -18.76
CA THR A 255 2.96 4.65 -18.78
C THR A 255 2.13 4.00 -19.89
N LYS A 256 2.78 3.44 -20.90
CA LYS A 256 2.24 2.67 -22.00
C LYS A 256 1.43 1.44 -21.57
N ASN A 257 1.84 0.67 -20.54
CA ASN A 257 1.13 -0.56 -20.18
C ASN A 257 -0.15 -0.28 -19.39
N ILE A 258 -0.11 0.64 -18.41
CA ILE A 258 -1.31 1.04 -17.65
C ILE A 258 -2.33 1.72 -18.58
N LEU A 259 -1.87 2.57 -19.49
CA LEU A 259 -2.72 3.26 -20.46
C LEU A 259 -3.26 2.30 -21.51
N ARG A 260 -2.49 1.29 -21.92
CA ARG A 260 -2.90 0.26 -22.88
C ARG A 260 -4.04 -0.62 -22.36
N GLU A 261 -4.00 -1.02 -21.09
CA GLU A 261 -5.07 -1.83 -20.47
C GLU A 261 -6.31 -1.02 -20.11
N THR A 262 -6.14 0.27 -19.83
CA THR A 262 -7.26 1.18 -19.55
C THR A 262 -7.90 1.78 -20.81
N LEU A 263 -7.38 1.48 -22.00
CA LEU A 263 -7.76 2.12 -23.27
C LEU A 263 -7.62 3.66 -23.26
N LEU A 264 -6.76 4.18 -22.38
CA LEU A 264 -6.44 5.59 -22.31
C LEU A 264 -5.21 5.85 -23.19
N GLY A 265 -5.40 6.57 -24.28
CA GLY A 265 -4.30 7.05 -25.11
C GLY A 265 -3.74 8.37 -24.59
N LEU A 266 -2.42 8.53 -24.65
CA LEU A 266 -1.74 9.80 -24.41
C LEU A 266 -1.40 10.49 -25.70
N TRP A 267 -1.56 11.80 -25.70
CA TRP A 267 -1.16 12.65 -26.80
C TRP A 267 -0.55 13.96 -26.30
N ILE A 268 0.35 14.51 -27.10
CA ILE A 268 0.96 15.83 -26.89
C ILE A 268 0.78 16.61 -28.17
N ILE A 269 0.13 17.78 -28.07
CA ILE A 269 0.06 18.72 -29.18
C ILE A 269 1.11 19.80 -28.95
N ARG A 270 2.00 19.99 -29.93
CA ARG A 270 2.96 21.08 -29.96
C ARG A 270 2.45 22.16 -30.90
N ILE A 271 2.50 23.38 -30.43
CA ILE A 271 2.08 24.59 -31.17
C ILE A 271 3.32 25.47 -31.32
N LYS A 272 3.64 25.81 -32.55
CA LYS A 272 4.67 26.82 -32.89
C LYS A 272 3.95 28.12 -33.26
N GLU A 273 4.06 29.12 -32.40
CA GLU A 273 3.30 30.38 -32.53
C GLU A 273 3.64 31.15 -33.81
N ASP A 274 4.89 31.12 -34.26
CA ASP A 274 5.36 31.89 -35.38
C ASP A 274 4.89 31.38 -36.77
N ASP A 275 4.52 30.09 -36.87
CA ASP A 275 4.21 29.44 -38.17
C ASP A 275 2.75 28.95 -38.28
N ASN A 276 1.94 29.15 -37.27
CA ASN A 276 0.60 28.54 -37.20
C ASN A 276 0.67 27.00 -37.39
N TYR A 277 1.76 26.40 -36.88
CA TYR A 277 2.08 25.00 -37.09
C TYR A 277 1.73 24.18 -35.86
N TYR A 278 0.91 23.14 -36.08
CA TYR A 278 0.44 22.21 -35.05
C TYR A 278 0.92 20.81 -35.39
N GLU A 279 1.45 20.10 -34.40
CA GLU A 279 1.83 18.71 -34.52
C GLU A 279 1.33 17.90 -33.32
N MET A 280 0.94 16.65 -33.54
CA MET A 280 0.42 15.75 -32.52
C MET A 280 1.31 14.51 -32.43
N HIS A 281 1.81 14.24 -31.25
CA HIS A 281 2.50 13.01 -30.91
C HIS A 281 1.57 12.16 -30.06
N ALA A 282 1.17 11.01 -30.56
CA ALA A 282 0.31 10.05 -29.89
C ALA A 282 1.12 8.82 -29.45
N ASP A 283 0.75 8.20 -28.34
CA ASP A 283 1.26 6.88 -28.00
C ASP A 283 0.57 5.77 -28.80
N GLU A 284 1.08 4.54 -28.72
CA GLU A 284 0.51 3.40 -29.46
C GLU A 284 -0.96 3.13 -29.15
N THR A 285 -1.41 3.43 -27.94
CA THR A 285 -2.80 3.26 -27.53
C THR A 285 -3.67 4.31 -28.17
N MET A 286 -3.21 5.58 -28.17
CA MET A 286 -3.92 6.67 -28.81
C MET A 286 -3.98 6.49 -30.32
N GLU A 287 -2.88 6.08 -30.98
CA GLU A 287 -2.86 5.75 -32.41
C GLU A 287 -3.96 4.74 -32.78
N LYS A 288 -4.11 3.69 -31.95
CA LYS A 288 -5.18 2.68 -32.13
C LYS A 288 -6.57 3.25 -31.88
N VAL A 289 -6.73 4.03 -30.80
CA VAL A 289 -8.02 4.64 -30.42
C VAL A 289 -8.53 5.57 -31.50
N ILE A 290 -7.66 6.37 -32.11
CA ILE A 290 -8.06 7.30 -33.20
C ILE A 290 -7.89 6.71 -34.59
N CYS A 291 -7.44 5.45 -34.72
CA CYS A 291 -7.19 4.77 -36.00
C CYS A 291 -6.20 5.52 -36.91
N VAL A 292 -5.13 6.04 -36.35
CA VAL A 292 -4.05 6.68 -37.12
C VAL A 292 -3.07 5.62 -37.63
N ASP A 293 -2.67 5.74 -38.90
CA ASP A 293 -1.58 4.93 -39.45
C ASP A 293 -0.25 5.42 -38.88
N ARG A 294 0.57 4.49 -38.34
CA ARG A 294 1.92 4.78 -37.81
C ARG A 294 2.88 5.44 -38.81
N LYS A 295 2.53 5.45 -40.08
CA LYS A 295 3.27 6.15 -41.13
C LYS A 295 3.01 7.65 -41.15
N TYR A 296 2.01 8.13 -40.40
CA TYR A 296 1.70 9.54 -40.34
C TYR A 296 2.81 10.31 -39.63
N THR A 297 3.18 11.43 -40.21
CA THR A 297 4.00 12.43 -39.51
C THR A 297 3.19 13.06 -38.36
N PRO A 298 3.82 13.68 -37.37
CA PRO A 298 3.11 14.37 -36.30
C PRO A 298 2.14 15.44 -36.79
N LYS A 299 2.43 16.07 -37.91
CA LYS A 299 1.52 17.04 -38.57
C LYS A 299 0.28 16.36 -39.16
N GLU A 300 0.49 15.28 -39.91
CA GLU A 300 -0.62 14.49 -40.48
C GLU A 300 -1.49 13.87 -39.39
N CYS A 301 -0.91 13.45 -38.27
CA CYS A 301 -1.62 12.95 -37.11
C CYS A 301 -2.56 14.03 -36.51
N TYR A 302 -2.05 15.26 -36.35
CA TYR A 302 -2.85 16.40 -35.91
C TYR A 302 -4.00 16.72 -36.89
N ASP A 303 -3.68 16.82 -38.18
CA ASP A 303 -4.69 17.14 -39.21
C ASP A 303 -5.77 16.05 -39.30
N PHE A 304 -5.38 14.77 -39.18
CA PHE A 304 -6.31 13.64 -39.14
C PHE A 304 -7.28 13.74 -37.96
N TRP A 305 -6.78 14.04 -36.75
CA TRP A 305 -7.62 14.21 -35.57
C TRP A 305 -8.50 15.48 -35.68
N PHE A 306 -7.90 16.62 -35.99
CA PHE A 306 -8.57 17.91 -35.96
C PHE A 306 -9.72 17.98 -36.99
N ASN A 307 -9.49 17.47 -38.19
CA ASN A 307 -10.49 17.47 -39.28
C ASN A 307 -11.69 16.52 -39.04
N ARG A 308 -11.64 15.71 -37.98
CA ARG A 308 -12.71 14.81 -37.56
C ARG A 308 -13.48 15.29 -36.35
N ILE A 309 -13.14 16.43 -35.81
CA ILE A 309 -14.00 17.09 -34.82
C ILE A 309 -15.32 17.44 -35.54
N LYS A 310 -16.45 17.03 -34.96
CA LYS A 310 -17.76 17.30 -35.55
C LYS A 310 -17.95 18.79 -35.79
N ASP A 311 -18.57 19.13 -36.92
CA ASP A 311 -18.87 20.50 -37.30
C ASP A 311 -19.55 21.28 -36.16
N GLY A 312 -19.08 22.51 -35.94
CA GLY A 312 -19.55 23.38 -34.85
C GLY A 312 -18.80 23.19 -33.51
N TYR A 313 -17.93 22.18 -33.36
CA TYR A 313 -17.17 21.96 -32.12
C TYR A 313 -15.68 22.34 -32.22
N SER A 314 -15.15 22.58 -33.40
CA SER A 314 -13.73 22.93 -33.61
C SER A 314 -13.35 24.22 -32.86
N GLU A 315 -14.22 25.25 -32.92
CA GLU A 315 -13.99 26.51 -32.20
C GLU A 315 -14.09 26.35 -30.69
N TYR A 316 -14.99 25.50 -30.18
CA TYR A 316 -15.10 25.15 -28.79
C TYR A 316 -13.81 24.46 -28.27
N VAL A 317 -13.27 23.51 -29.03
CA VAL A 317 -12.03 22.82 -28.68
C VAL A 317 -10.85 23.79 -28.68
N ALA A 318 -10.70 24.57 -29.75
CA ALA A 318 -9.61 25.53 -29.91
C ALA A 318 -9.61 26.61 -28.81
N SER A 319 -10.77 27.18 -28.48
CA SER A 319 -10.89 28.21 -27.43
C SER A 319 -10.57 27.68 -26.05
N ASN A 320 -10.95 26.43 -25.71
CA ASN A 320 -10.61 25.81 -24.44
C ASN A 320 -9.13 25.43 -24.35
N VAL A 321 -8.53 24.95 -25.43
CA VAL A 321 -7.08 24.70 -25.49
C VAL A 321 -6.30 26.00 -25.31
N LYS A 322 -6.71 27.09 -25.96
CA LYS A 322 -6.11 28.42 -25.78
C LYS A 322 -6.20 28.87 -24.31
N ARG A 323 -7.38 28.75 -23.69
CA ARG A 323 -7.58 29.08 -22.26
C ARG A 323 -6.70 28.24 -21.34
N MET A 324 -6.50 26.96 -21.65
CA MET A 324 -5.59 26.07 -20.89
C MET A 324 -4.15 26.59 -20.96
N ILE A 325 -3.67 26.98 -22.15
CA ILE A 325 -2.32 27.53 -22.35
C ILE A 325 -2.16 28.85 -21.59
N GLU A 326 -3.11 29.76 -21.71
CA GLU A 326 -3.07 31.08 -21.07
C GLU A 326 -3.13 31.00 -19.55
N THR A 327 -3.86 30.09 -19.00
CA THR A 327 -4.08 29.99 -17.54
C THR A 327 -3.19 28.99 -16.83
N GLY A 328 -2.55 28.07 -17.57
CA GLY A 328 -1.79 26.94 -17.02
C GLY A 328 -2.67 25.94 -16.23
N LYS A 329 -4.00 26.02 -16.32
CA LYS A 329 -4.93 25.15 -15.59
C LYS A 329 -5.33 23.94 -16.41
N VAL A 330 -5.47 22.79 -15.75
CA VAL A 330 -6.03 21.59 -16.36
C VAL A 330 -7.50 21.85 -16.74
N ILE A 331 -7.87 21.51 -17.95
CA ILE A 331 -9.24 21.64 -18.47
C ILE A 331 -9.71 20.28 -18.95
N GLN A 332 -10.90 19.88 -18.57
CA GLN A 332 -11.55 18.69 -19.09
C GLN A 332 -12.49 19.06 -20.23
N LEU A 333 -12.33 18.40 -21.38
CA LEU A 333 -13.15 18.61 -22.57
C LEU A 333 -13.93 17.35 -22.92
N GLN A 334 -15.15 17.56 -23.44
CA GLN A 334 -15.94 16.52 -24.07
C GLN A 334 -16.50 17.10 -25.37
N TYR A 335 -16.31 16.38 -26.51
CA TYR A 335 -16.81 16.80 -27.78
C TYR A 335 -17.08 15.60 -28.70
N PRO A 336 -18.04 15.70 -29.63
CA PRO A 336 -18.28 14.70 -30.65
C PRO A 336 -17.12 14.67 -31.66
N TRP A 337 -16.68 13.46 -32.01
CA TRP A 337 -15.63 13.21 -32.98
C TRP A 337 -16.04 12.10 -33.93
N ILE A 338 -15.69 12.20 -35.19
CA ILE A 338 -16.08 11.22 -36.22
C ILE A 338 -15.02 10.16 -36.34
N HIS A 339 -15.22 9.06 -35.62
CA HIS A 339 -14.32 7.91 -35.65
C HIS A 339 -14.39 7.20 -36.99
N PRO A 340 -13.23 6.80 -37.60
CA PRO A 340 -13.22 6.18 -38.94
C PRO A 340 -14.05 4.91 -39.08
N ILE A 341 -14.20 4.13 -38.02
CA ILE A 341 -14.88 2.83 -38.01
C ILE A 341 -16.26 2.92 -37.34
N TYR A 342 -16.36 3.64 -36.23
CA TYR A 342 -17.56 3.64 -35.37
C TYR A 342 -18.49 4.84 -35.60
N GLY A 343 -18.13 5.76 -36.49
CA GLY A 343 -18.92 6.97 -36.73
C GLY A 343 -18.80 7.98 -35.59
N GLU A 344 -19.88 8.64 -35.21
CA GLU A 344 -19.86 9.65 -34.16
C GLU A 344 -19.61 9.02 -32.79
N VAL A 345 -18.56 9.46 -32.10
CA VAL A 345 -18.19 9.08 -30.74
C VAL A 345 -17.96 10.34 -29.90
N ILE A 346 -18.03 10.21 -28.58
CA ILE A 346 -17.70 11.30 -27.68
C ILE A 346 -16.24 11.10 -27.19
N VAL A 347 -15.40 12.05 -27.54
CA VAL A 347 -14.04 12.14 -27.03
C VAL A 347 -14.06 12.90 -25.71
N ARG A 348 -13.38 12.36 -24.71
CA ARG A 348 -13.16 12.99 -23.41
C ARG A 348 -11.66 13.14 -23.19
N CYS A 349 -11.20 14.32 -23.00
CA CYS A 349 -9.80 14.65 -22.72
C CYS A 349 -9.64 15.66 -21.58
#